data_d12bd838d22be249e9bd909ef8547ca8
#
_entry.id   d12bd838d22be249e9bd909ef8547ca8
#
_cell.length_a   1.000
_cell.length_b   1.000
_cell.length_c   1.000
_cell.angle_alpha   90.00
_cell.angle_beta   90.00
_cell.angle_gamma   90.00
#
_symmetry.space_group_name_H-M   'P 1'
#
loop_
_entity.id
_entity.type
_entity.pdbx_description
1 polymer ?
#
loop_
_entity_poly.entity_id
_entity_poly.type
_entity_poly.pdbx_seq_one_letter_code
_entity_poly.pdbx_strand_id
1 'polypeptide(L)'
;MLLIAGAGLSFAQNLDPTVVVTNTYAQQAGVVEKPSQLMELPDSVMRFNLDVDYSALSVPYRGAYDFKPYLVELRPTKRTSGESLLYLNGGLGYTLRPELTVIWNPVQKDFFKLNVYADHQSYIGNYSTIALQGGWFYQNGERWKGARMHTVAGVNALYTWTGGRLEADLRYRNVYASDTLRNASYNAVDFGVRVESNPDASLYYIARNRSTVMSTPMGNEGHFFTEAGIGTRFGQNYLRLGVSADIVSREPDAAGNIAITPRYIFNNGDFYFDLGAKLSFMFRSDGAFYPVANYPWSFVFPLFPDARITYCLIPDSIALYAQVTGGYVMNTYESLVEENPFLASFAGVMDASIDRWNAAIGARGNVSSRFHYDLKVGYALRTNALLWGFGADILPAFGYAPKYHMVYSELETGWKGDRIEADAHVIFRKAWLQENRLFAPPVFQGSARVVYNWGGRIRAGVTFDGQTERTATLGSLPGYVDLGVLGDFQYTRKLGFWIKGGNLLNQAIQRVPFYAEKGVYFTIGARLIL
;
A
#
# COMPACT_ATOMS: atom_id res chain seq x y z
N MET A 1 -32.84 25.03 9.99
CA MET A 1 -33.71 24.62 11.08
C MET A 1 -33.27 23.20 11.49
N LEU A 2 -32.52 23.17 12.60
CA LEU A 2 -31.93 21.90 13.13
C LEU A 2 -32.99 21.12 13.89
N LEU A 3 -33.02 19.82 13.69
CA LEU A 3 -33.69 18.86 14.59
C LEU A 3 -32.66 17.85 15.10
N ILE A 4 -32.25 18.08 16.36
CA ILE A 4 -31.44 17.14 17.15
C ILE A 4 -32.42 16.24 17.88
N ALA A 5 -32.44 14.95 17.54
CA ALA A 5 -33.14 13.95 18.35
C ALA A 5 -32.12 13.32 19.31
N GLY A 6 -32.31 13.55 20.61
CA GLY A 6 -31.52 12.96 21.68
C GLY A 6 -31.89 11.48 21.87
N ALA A 7 -30.87 10.63 21.84
CA ALA A 7 -30.95 9.25 22.31
C ALA A 7 -30.35 9.15 23.71
N GLY A 8 -31.17 8.76 24.68
CA GLY A 8 -30.78 8.60 26.07
C GLY A 8 -29.82 7.41 26.26
N LEU A 9 -28.76 7.66 26.96
CA LEU A 9 -27.78 6.65 27.36
C LEU A 9 -28.27 5.94 28.62
N SER A 10 -28.64 4.68 28.49
CA SER A 10 -28.82 3.78 29.64
C SER A 10 -27.49 3.06 29.90
N PHE A 11 -26.89 3.35 31.05
CA PHE A 11 -25.70 2.65 31.54
C PHE A 11 -26.12 1.30 32.13
N ALA A 12 -25.74 0.21 31.49
CA ALA A 12 -25.72 -1.10 32.12
C ALA A 12 -24.25 -1.42 32.48
N GLN A 13 -23.95 -1.46 33.76
CA GLN A 13 -22.70 -2.00 34.27
C GLN A 13 -22.68 -3.51 34.06
N ASN A 14 -21.80 -3.97 33.20
CA ASN A 14 -21.45 -5.38 33.09
C ASN A 14 -20.01 -5.56 33.56
N LEU A 15 -19.87 -6.16 34.73
CA LEU A 15 -18.60 -6.53 35.38
C LEU A 15 -18.12 -7.86 34.78
N ASP A 16 -17.61 -7.84 33.58
CA ASP A 16 -16.87 -8.97 33.04
C ASP A 16 -15.60 -8.41 32.33
N PRO A 17 -14.39 -8.78 32.74
CA PRO A 17 -13.18 -8.28 32.12
C PRO A 17 -13.00 -8.93 30.75
N THR A 18 -13.62 -8.35 29.76
CA THR A 18 -13.42 -8.77 28.36
C THR A 18 -12.10 -8.23 27.88
N VAL A 19 -11.18 -9.13 27.65
CA VAL A 19 -9.86 -8.85 27.10
C VAL A 19 -9.99 -8.47 25.63
N VAL A 20 -9.76 -7.22 25.31
CA VAL A 20 -9.79 -6.70 23.93
C VAL A 20 -8.44 -6.95 23.26
N VAL A 21 -8.42 -7.82 22.25
CA VAL A 21 -7.26 -7.97 21.35
C VAL A 21 -7.38 -6.92 20.27
N THR A 22 -6.66 -5.81 20.42
CA THR A 22 -6.51 -4.82 19.35
C THR A 22 -5.49 -5.32 18.33
N ASN A 23 -5.92 -5.64 17.12
CA ASN A 23 -5.00 -5.82 16.01
C ASN A 23 -4.34 -4.48 15.68
N THR A 24 -3.03 -4.48 15.64
CA THR A 24 -2.23 -3.31 15.27
C THR A 24 -2.46 -3.00 13.80
N TYR A 25 -3.17 -1.93 13.52
CA TYR A 25 -3.39 -1.48 12.16
C TYR A 25 -2.26 -0.53 11.77
N ALA A 26 -1.37 -0.97 10.89
CA ALA A 26 -0.36 -0.12 10.28
C ALA A 26 -1.03 0.68 9.16
N GLN A 27 -1.28 1.96 9.41
CA GLN A 27 -1.89 2.85 8.44
C GLN A 27 -0.90 3.17 7.33
N GLN A 28 -1.19 2.69 6.15
CA GLN A 28 -0.51 3.09 4.92
C GLN A 28 -1.40 4.04 4.12
N ALA A 29 -1.12 5.36 4.16
CA ALA A 29 -1.63 6.28 3.16
C ALA A 29 -0.74 6.17 1.93
N GLY A 30 -1.02 5.29 1.02
CA GLY A 30 -0.34 5.11 -0.26
C GLY A 30 -1.32 5.27 -1.40
N VAL A 31 -0.81 5.43 -2.58
CA VAL A 31 -1.58 5.20 -3.81
C VAL A 31 -2.43 3.96 -3.57
N VAL A 32 -3.75 4.10 -3.71
CA VAL A 32 -4.64 2.96 -3.59
C VAL A 32 -4.30 2.07 -4.77
N GLU A 33 -3.42 1.12 -4.53
CA GLU A 33 -3.34 -0.02 -5.41
C GLU A 33 -4.73 -0.63 -5.44
N LYS A 34 -5.16 -1.03 -6.61
CA LYS A 34 -6.30 -1.93 -6.73
C LYS A 34 -6.11 -2.95 -5.63
N PRO A 35 -7.06 -3.07 -4.68
CA PRO A 35 -6.98 -4.21 -3.80
C PRO A 35 -6.86 -5.40 -4.73
N SER A 36 -5.64 -5.92 -4.87
CA SER A 36 -5.48 -7.21 -5.50
C SER A 36 -6.50 -8.01 -4.72
N GLN A 37 -7.47 -8.58 -5.41
CA GLN A 37 -8.51 -9.36 -4.73
C GLN A 37 -7.82 -10.61 -4.15
N LEU A 38 -6.81 -10.33 -3.33
CA LEU A 38 -6.21 -11.31 -2.48
C LEU A 38 -7.32 -11.68 -1.52
N MET A 39 -7.89 -12.81 -1.78
CA MET A 39 -8.74 -13.46 -0.81
C MET A 39 -7.93 -13.50 0.47
N GLU A 40 -8.34 -12.72 1.48
CA GLU A 40 -7.69 -12.80 2.78
C GLU A 40 -7.69 -14.25 3.20
N LEU A 41 -6.51 -14.76 3.47
CA LEU A 41 -6.36 -16.08 4.02
C LEU A 41 -7.21 -16.17 5.29
N PRO A 42 -7.99 -17.24 5.51
CA PRO A 42 -8.74 -17.39 6.74
C PRO A 42 -7.83 -17.19 7.97
N ASP A 43 -8.35 -16.64 9.06
CA ASP A 43 -7.62 -16.42 10.31
C ASP A 43 -6.78 -17.63 10.77
N SER A 44 -7.21 -18.85 10.40
CA SER A 44 -6.47 -20.09 10.67
C SER A 44 -5.17 -20.21 9.87
N VAL A 45 -5.04 -19.49 8.77
CA VAL A 45 -3.84 -19.46 7.92
C VAL A 45 -3.04 -18.18 8.17
N MET A 46 -3.69 -17.08 8.56
CA MET A 46 -3.04 -15.83 8.96
C MET A 46 -2.19 -15.95 10.23
N ARG A 47 -2.23 -17.10 10.89
CA ARG A 47 -1.30 -17.44 11.99
C ARG A 47 0.10 -17.83 11.51
N PHE A 48 0.30 -18.00 10.23
CA PHE A 48 1.61 -17.72 9.67
C PHE A 48 1.87 -16.25 9.94
N ASN A 49 2.96 -15.97 10.60
CA ASN A 49 3.46 -14.62 10.74
C ASN A 49 3.97 -14.17 9.34
N LEU A 50 3.01 -14.12 8.39
CA LEU A 50 3.16 -13.56 7.06
C LEU A 50 3.05 -12.04 7.18
N ASP A 51 3.84 -11.45 8.05
CA ASP A 51 4.27 -10.07 7.93
C ASP A 51 5.29 -9.98 6.78
N VAL A 52 4.96 -10.69 5.70
CA VAL A 52 5.54 -10.40 4.40
C VAL A 52 4.81 -9.14 3.95
N ASP A 53 5.48 -8.02 4.11
CA ASP A 53 5.01 -6.72 3.67
C ASP A 53 4.87 -6.74 2.13
N TYR A 54 3.71 -7.17 1.64
CA TYR A 54 3.35 -7.10 0.21
C TYR A 54 3.15 -5.66 -0.26
N SER A 55 3.19 -4.66 0.64
CA SER A 55 3.15 -3.25 0.31
C SER A 55 4.48 -2.72 -0.23
N ALA A 56 5.46 -3.60 -0.35
CA ALA A 56 6.79 -3.27 -0.87
C ALA A 56 6.79 -2.78 -2.33
N LEU A 57 5.66 -2.75 -3.02
CA LEU A 57 5.56 -2.36 -4.42
C LEU A 57 5.15 -0.90 -4.66
N SER A 58 4.76 -0.19 -3.64
CA SER A 58 4.50 1.25 -3.71
C SER A 58 4.92 1.89 -2.41
N VAL A 59 6.20 2.11 -2.24
CA VAL A 59 6.67 2.96 -1.15
C VAL A 59 6.91 4.36 -1.70
N PRO A 60 5.90 5.26 -1.67
CA PRO A 60 6.24 6.64 -1.46
C PRO A 60 6.99 6.63 -0.13
N TYR A 61 8.18 7.21 -0.12
CA TYR A 61 9.00 7.39 1.06
C TYR A 61 8.12 7.80 2.25
N ARG A 62 8.01 6.92 3.21
CA ARG A 62 7.37 7.20 4.50
C ARG A 62 8.45 7.16 5.54
N GLY A 63 8.66 8.30 6.15
CA GLY A 63 9.39 8.34 7.40
C GLY A 63 8.86 7.23 8.29
N ALA A 64 9.77 6.42 8.84
CA ALA A 64 9.46 5.25 9.64
C ALA A 64 8.56 5.61 10.82
N TYR A 65 7.27 5.44 10.64
CA TYR A 65 6.29 5.49 11.71
C TYR A 65 5.75 4.09 11.95
N ASP A 66 6.48 3.29 12.70
CA ASP A 66 5.88 2.21 13.47
C ASP A 66 5.23 2.83 14.71
N PHE A 67 4.00 3.30 14.56
CA PHE A 67 3.20 3.57 15.73
C PHE A 67 2.77 2.22 16.30
N LYS A 68 3.41 1.82 17.39
CA LYS A 68 2.88 0.79 18.29
C LYS A 68 2.01 1.52 19.30
N PRO A 69 0.65 1.49 19.18
CA PRO A 69 -0.17 1.84 20.31
C PRO A 69 0.27 0.95 21.48
N TYR A 70 0.16 1.44 22.69
CA TYR A 70 0.47 0.71 23.91
C TYR A 70 -0.30 -0.61 23.87
N LEU A 71 0.37 -1.66 23.42
CA LEU A 71 -0.14 -3.01 23.55
C LEU A 71 0.13 -3.39 25.00
N VAL A 72 -0.91 -3.40 25.82
CA VAL A 72 -0.91 -4.35 26.93
C VAL A 72 -0.70 -5.71 26.27
N GLU A 73 0.48 -6.28 26.40
CA GLU A 73 0.74 -7.65 25.98
C GLU A 73 -0.17 -8.57 26.78
N LEU A 74 -1.38 -8.73 26.29
CA LEU A 74 -2.14 -9.91 26.61
C LEU A 74 -1.38 -11.04 25.93
N ARG A 75 -0.58 -11.77 26.73
CA ARG A 75 0.05 -13.00 26.24
C ARG A 75 -1.08 -13.86 25.71
N PRO A 76 -1.22 -14.01 24.40
CA PRO A 76 -2.24 -14.90 23.87
C PRO A 76 -1.92 -16.27 24.48
N THR A 77 -2.90 -16.87 25.14
CA THR A 77 -2.80 -18.24 25.56
C THR A 77 -2.32 -19.01 24.33
N LYS A 78 -1.15 -19.65 24.42
CA LYS A 78 -0.60 -20.48 23.34
C LYS A 78 -1.68 -21.50 22.97
N ARG A 79 -2.56 -21.14 22.02
CA ARG A 79 -3.29 -22.15 21.30
C ARG A 79 -2.24 -22.75 20.38
N THR A 80 -1.81 -23.95 20.70
CA THR A 80 -1.08 -24.85 19.81
C THR A 80 -2.00 -25.19 18.63
N SER A 81 -2.19 -24.23 17.71
CA SER A 81 -2.67 -24.58 16.39
C SER A 81 -1.49 -25.21 15.68
N GLY A 82 -1.66 -26.45 15.20
CA GLY A 82 -0.62 -27.14 14.46
C GLY A 82 -0.04 -26.21 13.39
N GLU A 83 1.25 -26.01 13.46
CA GLU A 83 1.99 -25.18 12.52
C GLU A 83 1.85 -25.83 11.14
N SER A 84 1.18 -25.18 10.20
CA SER A 84 1.01 -25.72 8.86
C SER A 84 2.34 -25.61 8.13
N LEU A 85 2.81 -26.74 7.61
CA LEU A 85 4.06 -26.82 6.86
C LEU A 85 3.90 -26.26 5.44
N LEU A 86 2.73 -26.44 4.84
CA LEU A 86 2.50 -26.13 3.45
C LEU A 86 1.08 -25.58 3.23
N TYR A 87 1.01 -24.47 2.55
CA TYR A 87 -0.22 -23.87 2.03
C TYR A 87 -0.17 -23.88 0.50
N LEU A 88 -1.17 -24.46 -0.12
CA LEU A 88 -1.35 -24.45 -1.58
C LEU A 88 -2.73 -23.87 -1.89
N ASN A 89 -2.79 -22.89 -2.76
CA ASN A 89 -4.03 -22.31 -3.26
C ASN A 89 -3.92 -22.20 -4.78
N GLY A 90 -4.80 -22.89 -5.49
CA GLY A 90 -4.82 -22.88 -6.95
C GLY A 90 -6.21 -22.65 -7.48
N GLY A 91 -6.31 -21.93 -8.59
CA GLY A 91 -7.56 -21.64 -9.25
C GLY A 91 -7.42 -21.45 -10.75
N LEU A 92 -8.54 -21.62 -11.45
CA LEU A 92 -8.65 -21.38 -12.88
C LEU A 92 -9.94 -20.61 -13.15
N GLY A 93 -9.86 -19.63 -14.02
CA GLY A 93 -10.99 -18.75 -14.30
C GLY A 93 -11.31 -18.57 -15.77
N TYR A 94 -12.46 -17.97 -16.00
CA TYR A 94 -12.90 -17.44 -17.27
C TYR A 94 -12.34 -15.99 -17.44
N THR A 95 -11.74 -15.55 -18.51
CA THR A 95 -11.42 -16.39 -19.68
C THR A 95 -10.35 -17.44 -19.34
N LEU A 96 -9.07 -17.28 -19.65
CA LEU A 96 -8.02 -18.11 -19.09
C LEU A 96 -7.31 -17.32 -17.98
N ARG A 97 -7.58 -17.69 -16.73
CA ARG A 97 -7.07 -16.97 -15.54
C ARG A 97 -6.53 -17.95 -14.50
N PRO A 98 -5.38 -18.57 -14.76
CA PRO A 98 -4.73 -19.37 -13.73
C PRO A 98 -4.19 -18.50 -12.60
N GLU A 99 -4.35 -19.01 -11.39
CA GLU A 99 -3.84 -18.43 -10.16
C GLU A 99 -3.23 -19.55 -9.31
N LEU A 100 -2.07 -19.28 -8.73
CA LEU A 100 -1.39 -20.24 -7.87
C LEU A 100 -0.66 -19.49 -6.76
N THR A 101 -0.94 -19.85 -5.53
CA THR A 101 -0.20 -19.40 -4.35
C THR A 101 0.36 -20.61 -3.62
N VAL A 102 1.64 -20.61 -3.35
CA VAL A 102 2.35 -21.64 -2.60
C VAL A 102 3.07 -20.96 -1.46
N ILE A 103 2.90 -21.47 -0.23
CA ILE A 103 3.67 -21.04 0.92
C ILE A 103 4.14 -22.30 1.63
N TRP A 104 5.44 -22.42 1.80
CA TRP A 104 6.08 -23.54 2.44
C TRP A 104 6.99 -23.06 3.56
N ASN A 105 6.78 -23.61 4.77
CA ASN A 105 7.48 -23.25 5.98
C ASN A 105 8.39 -24.42 6.43
N PRO A 106 9.53 -24.66 5.77
CA PRO A 106 10.36 -25.82 6.05
C PRO A 106 11.00 -25.80 7.44
N VAL A 107 11.17 -24.62 8.01
CA VAL A 107 11.77 -24.47 9.34
C VAL A 107 10.96 -23.50 10.19
N GLN A 108 10.45 -24.00 11.32
CA GLN A 108 9.68 -23.21 12.27
C GLN A 108 10.21 -23.48 13.70
N LYS A 109 11.33 -22.86 14.04
CA LYS A 109 11.89 -22.89 15.39
C LYS A 109 11.61 -21.55 16.07
N ASP A 110 11.56 -21.53 17.40
CA ASP A 110 11.30 -20.31 18.17
C ASP A 110 12.27 -19.17 17.80
N PHE A 111 13.51 -19.51 17.51
CA PHE A 111 14.56 -18.54 17.19
C PHE A 111 14.83 -18.39 15.69
N PHE A 112 14.32 -19.31 14.83
CA PHE A 112 14.54 -19.26 13.38
C PHE A 112 13.35 -19.80 12.62
N LYS A 113 12.83 -18.99 11.72
CA LYS A 113 11.75 -19.37 10.78
C LYS A 113 12.22 -19.14 9.36
N LEU A 114 11.86 -20.04 8.47
CA LEU A 114 12.15 -19.94 7.04
C LEU A 114 10.86 -20.19 6.26
N ASN A 115 10.49 -19.24 5.42
CA ASN A 115 9.34 -19.33 4.54
C ASN A 115 9.79 -19.25 3.09
N VAL A 116 9.25 -20.11 2.26
CA VAL A 116 9.40 -20.07 0.78
C VAL A 116 8.02 -19.84 0.22
N TYR A 117 7.87 -18.89 -0.68
CA TYR A 117 6.57 -18.57 -1.23
C TYR A 117 6.65 -18.31 -2.74
N ALA A 118 5.55 -18.58 -3.42
CA ALA A 118 5.33 -18.19 -4.80
C ALA A 118 3.87 -17.81 -5.01
N ASP A 119 3.64 -16.73 -5.73
CA ASP A 119 2.33 -16.30 -6.17
C ASP A 119 2.36 -16.04 -7.66
N HIS A 120 1.38 -16.56 -8.37
CA HIS A 120 1.20 -16.33 -9.80
C HIS A 120 -0.25 -16.01 -10.10
N GLN A 121 -0.46 -14.89 -10.77
CA GLN A 121 -1.75 -14.49 -11.27
C GLN A 121 -1.62 -14.11 -12.73
N SER A 122 -2.51 -14.62 -13.56
CA SER A 122 -2.52 -14.25 -14.96
C SER A 122 -3.94 -14.07 -15.49
N TYR A 123 -4.03 -13.36 -16.58
CA TYR A 123 -5.24 -13.20 -17.38
C TYR A 123 -4.85 -13.20 -18.84
N ILE A 124 -5.41 -14.13 -19.59
CA ILE A 124 -5.24 -14.25 -21.03
C ILE A 124 -6.64 -14.20 -21.63
N GLY A 125 -6.94 -13.14 -22.39
CA GLY A 125 -8.30 -12.93 -22.89
C GLY A 125 -8.47 -11.66 -23.67
N ASN A 126 -9.71 -11.22 -23.75
CA ASN A 126 -10.09 -10.05 -24.53
C ASN A 126 -10.08 -8.79 -23.64
N TYR A 127 -9.48 -7.73 -24.17
CA TYR A 127 -9.49 -6.38 -23.63
C TYR A 127 -10.28 -5.46 -24.55
N SER A 128 -10.90 -4.44 -23.97
CA SER A 128 -11.60 -3.42 -24.76
C SER A 128 -10.61 -2.43 -25.35
N THR A 129 -10.82 -2.08 -26.60
CA THR A 129 -10.06 -1.01 -27.25
C THR A 129 -10.62 0.35 -26.82
N ILE A 130 -9.73 1.25 -26.46
CA ILE A 130 -10.06 2.60 -26.02
C ILE A 130 -9.69 3.59 -27.13
N ALA A 131 -10.62 4.43 -27.49
CA ALA A 131 -10.43 5.54 -28.41
C ALA A 131 -10.65 6.88 -27.70
N LEU A 132 -10.01 7.93 -28.19
CA LEU A 132 -10.21 9.31 -27.76
C LEU A 132 -10.98 10.08 -28.83
N GLN A 133 -12.15 10.60 -28.49
CA GLN A 133 -12.96 11.44 -29.37
C GLN A 133 -13.64 12.56 -28.58
N GLY A 134 -13.53 13.78 -29.07
CA GLY A 134 -14.14 14.94 -28.42
C GLY A 134 -13.66 15.18 -26.98
N GLY A 135 -12.44 14.75 -26.64
CA GLY A 135 -11.90 14.86 -25.28
C GLY A 135 -12.33 13.75 -24.32
N TRP A 136 -13.01 12.70 -24.80
CA TRP A 136 -13.45 11.58 -23.99
C TRP A 136 -12.76 10.28 -24.37
N PHE A 137 -12.28 9.53 -23.38
CA PHE A 137 -11.79 8.18 -23.56
C PHE A 137 -12.96 7.21 -23.45
N TYR A 138 -13.30 6.56 -24.53
CA TYR A 138 -14.44 5.65 -24.58
C TYR A 138 -14.07 4.31 -25.21
N GLN A 139 -14.87 3.29 -24.92
CA GLN A 139 -14.77 1.98 -25.53
C GLN A 139 -15.38 2.06 -26.95
N ASN A 140 -14.58 1.77 -27.98
CA ASN A 140 -15.04 1.84 -29.36
C ASN A 140 -15.78 0.57 -29.86
N GLY A 141 -16.01 -0.40 -28.98
CA GLY A 141 -16.67 -1.67 -29.32
C GLY A 141 -15.73 -2.76 -29.83
N GLU A 142 -14.53 -2.42 -30.23
CA GLU A 142 -13.52 -3.37 -30.65
C GLU A 142 -12.86 -4.04 -29.45
N ARG A 143 -12.35 -5.26 -29.66
CA ARG A 143 -11.62 -6.02 -28.65
C ARG A 143 -10.36 -6.59 -29.24
N TRP A 144 -9.31 -6.61 -28.45
CA TRP A 144 -8.05 -7.25 -28.80
C TRP A 144 -7.70 -8.37 -27.83
N LYS A 145 -6.96 -9.37 -28.31
CA LYS A 145 -6.44 -10.43 -27.47
C LYS A 145 -5.17 -9.97 -26.80
N GLY A 146 -5.07 -10.20 -25.51
CA GLY A 146 -3.90 -9.83 -24.73
C GLY A 146 -3.69 -10.75 -23.55
N ALA A 147 -2.55 -10.55 -22.89
CA ALA A 147 -2.20 -11.25 -21.67
C ALA A 147 -1.61 -10.27 -20.66
N ARG A 148 -1.92 -10.50 -19.40
CA ARG A 148 -1.22 -9.90 -18.27
C ARG A 148 -0.89 -10.99 -17.27
N MET A 149 0.37 -11.05 -16.85
CA MET A 149 0.85 -12.02 -15.88
C MET A 149 1.64 -11.28 -14.81
N HIS A 150 1.45 -11.69 -13.58
CA HIS A 150 2.22 -11.24 -12.44
C HIS A 150 2.69 -12.45 -11.67
N THR A 151 3.99 -12.57 -11.47
CA THR A 151 4.59 -13.69 -10.75
C THR A 151 5.54 -13.14 -9.70
N VAL A 152 5.39 -13.61 -8.49
CA VAL A 152 6.28 -13.32 -7.38
C VAL A 152 6.73 -14.64 -6.77
N ALA A 153 8.01 -14.79 -6.50
CA ALA A 153 8.53 -15.94 -5.78
C ALA A 153 9.68 -15.49 -4.88
N GLY A 154 9.75 -16.03 -3.68
CA GLY A 154 10.77 -15.58 -2.75
C GLY A 154 10.99 -16.48 -1.56
N VAL A 155 11.96 -16.08 -0.78
CA VAL A 155 12.37 -16.72 0.47
C VAL A 155 12.48 -15.65 1.54
N ASN A 156 11.84 -15.85 2.68
CA ASN A 156 11.93 -14.99 3.85
C ASN A 156 12.49 -15.78 5.03
N ALA A 157 13.45 -15.22 5.74
CA ALA A 157 14.06 -15.79 6.92
C ALA A 157 13.92 -14.82 8.10
N LEU A 158 13.44 -15.31 9.23
CA LEU A 158 13.36 -14.59 10.49
C LEU A 158 14.25 -15.28 11.52
N TYR A 159 15.20 -14.52 12.07
CA TYR A 159 16.02 -14.94 13.19
C TYR A 159 15.77 -14.04 14.40
N THR A 160 15.42 -14.62 15.55
CA THR A 160 15.10 -13.88 16.77
C THR A 160 16.08 -14.28 17.87
N TRP A 161 16.64 -13.29 18.55
CA TRP A 161 17.49 -13.48 19.73
C TRP A 161 17.00 -12.64 20.91
N THR A 162 17.61 -12.79 22.05
CA THR A 162 17.17 -12.11 23.28
C THR A 162 17.13 -10.58 23.16
N GLY A 163 18.01 -10.00 22.33
CA GLY A 163 18.15 -8.54 22.17
C GLY A 163 17.44 -7.95 20.95
N GLY A 164 16.87 -8.77 20.06
CA GLY A 164 16.26 -8.25 18.83
C GLY A 164 15.88 -9.32 17.82
N ARG A 165 15.67 -8.89 16.57
CA ARG A 165 15.34 -9.76 15.44
C ARG A 165 16.04 -9.32 14.15
N LEU A 166 16.30 -10.28 13.28
CA LEU A 166 16.78 -10.12 11.92
C LEU A 166 15.76 -10.74 10.97
N GLU A 167 15.29 -9.98 10.02
CA GLU A 167 14.50 -10.46 8.89
C GLU A 167 15.35 -10.29 7.63
N ALA A 168 15.33 -11.29 6.76
CA ALA A 168 15.96 -11.22 5.45
C ALA A 168 15.01 -11.81 4.41
N ASP A 169 14.82 -11.11 3.30
CA ASP A 169 14.03 -11.61 2.19
C ASP A 169 14.78 -11.49 0.85
N LEU A 170 14.55 -12.44 -0.01
CA LEU A 170 14.97 -12.43 -1.39
C LEU A 170 13.77 -12.77 -2.25
N ARG A 171 13.43 -11.89 -3.21
CA ARG A 171 12.21 -12.00 -3.98
C ARG A 171 12.49 -11.74 -5.46
N TYR A 172 11.97 -12.60 -6.31
CA TYR A 172 11.87 -12.39 -7.74
C TYR A 172 10.45 -11.97 -8.11
N ARG A 173 10.32 -10.98 -8.99
CA ARG A 173 9.06 -10.51 -9.55
C ARG A 173 9.14 -10.45 -11.07
N ASN A 174 8.06 -10.87 -11.70
CA ASN A 174 7.88 -10.71 -13.13
C ASN A 174 6.51 -10.09 -13.42
N VAL A 175 6.49 -9.02 -14.20
CA VAL A 175 5.28 -8.43 -14.78
C VAL A 175 5.38 -8.55 -16.28
N TYR A 176 4.47 -9.31 -16.87
CA TYR A 176 4.37 -9.47 -18.31
C TYR A 176 3.02 -8.94 -18.78
N ALA A 177 3.02 -8.17 -19.86
CA ALA A 177 1.80 -7.74 -20.53
C ALA A 177 2.02 -7.74 -22.05
N SER A 178 1.01 -8.20 -22.77
CA SER A 178 1.01 -8.17 -24.22
C SER A 178 -0.37 -7.80 -24.76
N ASP A 179 -0.39 -7.07 -25.84
CA ASP A 179 -1.54 -6.85 -26.69
C ASP A 179 -1.17 -7.11 -28.16
N THR A 180 -2.04 -6.73 -29.10
CA THR A 180 -1.79 -6.95 -30.54
C THR A 180 -0.61 -6.16 -31.10
N LEU A 181 -0.22 -5.06 -30.43
CA LEU A 181 0.78 -4.12 -30.91
C LEU A 181 1.99 -4.04 -29.99
N ARG A 182 1.82 -4.37 -28.70
CA ARG A 182 2.81 -4.13 -27.64
C ARG A 182 3.10 -5.39 -26.85
N ASN A 183 4.33 -5.50 -26.44
CA ASN A 183 4.79 -6.55 -25.56
C ASN A 183 5.77 -5.95 -24.55
N ALA A 184 5.55 -6.17 -23.29
CA ALA A 184 6.41 -5.69 -22.23
C ALA A 184 6.64 -6.79 -21.18
N SER A 185 7.90 -6.97 -20.80
CA SER A 185 8.29 -7.89 -19.73
C SER A 185 9.26 -7.18 -18.81
N TYR A 186 8.92 -7.17 -17.54
CA TYR A 186 9.71 -6.58 -16.47
C TYR A 186 10.08 -7.66 -15.48
N ASN A 187 11.35 -7.76 -15.18
CA ASN A 187 11.88 -8.74 -14.23
C ASN A 187 12.63 -7.98 -13.14
N ALA A 188 12.31 -8.25 -11.90
CA ALA A 188 12.96 -7.62 -10.77
C ALA A 188 13.42 -8.66 -9.75
N VAL A 189 14.56 -8.38 -9.14
CA VAL A 189 15.05 -9.09 -7.96
C VAL A 189 15.13 -8.09 -6.83
N ASP A 190 14.42 -8.37 -5.75
CA ASP A 190 14.44 -7.57 -4.53
C ASP A 190 15.23 -8.34 -3.46
N PHE A 191 16.05 -7.62 -2.74
CA PHE A 191 16.74 -8.08 -1.55
C PHE A 191 16.41 -7.15 -0.40
N GLY A 192 15.92 -7.71 0.70
CA GLY A 192 15.57 -7.00 1.91
C GLY A 192 16.31 -7.54 3.13
N VAL A 193 16.75 -6.65 4.01
CA VAL A 193 17.27 -7.00 5.33
C VAL A 193 16.77 -5.98 6.33
N ARG A 194 16.24 -6.47 7.45
CA ARG A 194 15.83 -5.65 8.60
C ARG A 194 16.41 -6.23 9.87
N VAL A 195 17.08 -5.41 10.63
CA VAL A 195 17.61 -5.71 11.97
C VAL A 195 17.01 -4.71 12.92
N GLU A 196 16.43 -5.18 14.02
CA GLU A 196 15.92 -4.27 15.05
C GLU A 196 16.10 -4.84 16.45
N SER A 197 16.27 -3.94 17.41
CA SER A 197 16.32 -4.29 18.83
C SER A 197 14.92 -4.61 19.36
N ASN A 198 14.86 -5.31 20.49
CA ASN A 198 13.60 -5.43 21.22
C ASN A 198 13.07 -4.04 21.62
N PRO A 199 11.72 -3.85 21.60
CA PRO A 199 11.10 -2.57 21.97
C PRO A 199 11.47 -2.06 23.36
N ASP A 200 11.74 -2.99 24.29
CA ASP A 200 12.06 -2.68 25.70
C ASP A 200 13.56 -2.48 25.97
N ALA A 201 14.40 -2.59 24.93
CA ALA A 201 15.83 -2.40 25.08
C ALA A 201 16.14 -0.93 25.48
N SER A 202 17.10 -0.75 26.38
CA SER A 202 17.58 0.59 26.75
C SER A 202 18.21 1.33 25.58
N LEU A 203 18.89 0.59 24.70
CA LEU A 203 19.39 1.06 23.42
C LEU A 203 18.50 0.51 22.31
N TYR A 204 17.78 1.40 21.65
CA TYR A 204 17.04 1.08 20.45
C TYR A 204 17.95 1.19 19.24
N TYR A 205 17.91 0.22 18.37
CA TYR A 205 18.50 0.29 17.04
C TYR A 205 17.58 -0.35 16.00
N ILE A 206 17.61 0.20 14.81
CA ILE A 206 16.98 -0.36 13.62
C ILE A 206 17.90 -0.11 12.44
N ALA A 207 18.03 -1.11 11.59
CA ALA A 207 18.61 -0.95 10.27
C ALA A 207 17.77 -1.76 9.29
N ARG A 208 17.38 -1.14 8.19
CA ARG A 208 16.71 -1.83 7.09
C ARG A 208 17.33 -1.42 5.77
N ASN A 209 17.45 -2.38 4.90
CA ASN A 209 17.83 -2.19 3.51
C ASN A 209 16.79 -2.84 2.63
N ARG A 210 16.50 -2.21 1.52
CA ARG A 210 15.78 -2.79 0.40
C ARG A 210 16.50 -2.40 -0.87
N SER A 211 16.91 -3.38 -1.64
CA SER A 211 17.55 -3.18 -2.92
C SER A 211 16.76 -3.91 -3.99
N THR A 212 16.42 -3.22 -5.07
CA THR A 212 15.72 -3.77 -6.22
C THR A 212 16.59 -3.56 -7.45
N VAL A 213 16.78 -4.62 -8.23
CA VAL A 213 17.33 -4.53 -9.58
C VAL A 213 16.25 -5.00 -10.54
N MET A 214 15.82 -4.11 -11.43
CA MET A 214 14.78 -4.37 -12.39
C MET A 214 15.29 -4.26 -13.81
N SER A 215 15.04 -5.29 -14.61
CA SER A 215 15.25 -5.27 -16.05
C SER A 215 13.97 -4.90 -16.77
N THR A 216 14.05 -3.89 -17.64
CA THR A 216 12.94 -3.39 -18.44
C THR A 216 13.26 -3.47 -19.92
N PRO A 217 12.28 -3.43 -20.83
CA PRO A 217 12.54 -3.34 -22.27
C PRO A 217 13.42 -2.15 -22.69
N MET A 218 13.59 -1.16 -21.81
CA MET A 218 14.27 0.10 -22.07
C MET A 218 15.58 0.26 -21.28
N GLY A 219 16.06 -0.80 -20.61
CA GLY A 219 17.27 -0.81 -19.79
C GLY A 219 17.02 -1.27 -18.36
N ASN A 220 18.07 -1.31 -17.56
CA ASN A 220 18.00 -1.75 -16.19
C ASN A 220 17.83 -0.55 -15.24
N GLU A 221 17.06 -0.73 -14.19
CA GLU A 221 16.92 0.23 -13.08
C GLU A 221 17.35 -0.46 -11.79
N GLY A 222 18.22 0.20 -11.04
CA GLY A 222 18.58 -0.17 -9.69
C GLY A 222 17.97 0.82 -8.70
N HIS A 223 17.29 0.31 -7.66
CA HIS A 223 16.76 1.12 -6.57
C HIS A 223 17.31 0.58 -5.25
N PHE A 224 17.98 1.44 -4.48
CA PHE A 224 18.58 1.11 -3.21
C PHE A 224 18.04 2.04 -2.13
N PHE A 225 17.29 1.47 -1.20
CA PHE A 225 16.79 2.17 -0.03
C PHE A 225 17.42 1.59 1.24
N THR A 226 18.06 2.43 2.03
CA THR A 226 18.62 2.06 3.33
C THR A 226 18.18 3.06 4.38
N GLU A 227 17.82 2.56 5.54
CA GLU A 227 17.52 3.35 6.72
C GLU A 227 18.20 2.72 7.93
N ALA A 228 18.83 3.53 8.74
CA ALA A 228 19.41 3.15 10.02
C ALA A 228 19.00 4.15 11.09
N GLY A 229 18.76 3.69 12.29
CA GLY A 229 18.42 4.54 13.41
C GLY A 229 18.93 3.97 14.71
N ILE A 230 19.35 4.88 15.57
CA ILE A 230 19.69 4.56 16.96
C ILE A 230 18.91 5.47 17.88
N GLY A 231 18.65 5.01 19.09
CA GLY A 231 17.94 5.80 20.08
C GLY A 231 18.19 5.30 21.49
N THR A 232 18.00 6.20 22.44
CA THR A 232 18.11 5.86 23.85
C THR A 232 16.86 6.29 24.59
N ARG A 233 16.49 5.47 25.57
CA ARG A 233 15.35 5.72 26.46
C ARG A 233 15.84 6.38 27.75
N PHE A 234 15.14 7.41 28.19
CA PHE A 234 15.31 8.00 29.51
C PHE A 234 13.94 8.30 30.11
N GLY A 235 13.56 7.50 31.08
CA GLY A 235 12.20 7.53 31.66
C GLY A 235 11.16 7.13 30.61
N GLN A 236 10.18 8.02 30.40
CA GLN A 236 9.11 7.85 29.38
C GLN A 236 9.48 8.44 28.02
N ASN A 237 10.67 9.00 27.89
CA ASN A 237 11.11 9.71 26.71
C ASN A 237 12.10 8.89 25.89
N TYR A 238 12.16 9.19 24.58
CA TYR A 238 13.14 8.63 23.68
C TYR A 238 13.77 9.75 22.83
N LEU A 239 15.08 9.69 22.68
CA LEU A 239 15.78 10.39 21.63
C LEU A 239 16.18 9.39 20.56
N ARG A 240 15.90 9.72 19.32
CA ARG A 240 16.27 8.94 18.14
C ARG A 240 17.01 9.78 17.14
N LEU A 241 17.99 9.17 16.50
CA LEU A 241 18.65 9.71 15.31
C LEU A 241 18.52 8.68 14.20
N GLY A 242 17.85 9.05 13.12
CA GLY A 242 17.72 8.25 11.91
C GLY A 242 18.58 8.82 10.79
N VAL A 243 19.09 7.94 9.94
CA VAL A 243 19.72 8.27 8.67
C VAL A 243 19.12 7.39 7.60
N SER A 244 18.74 7.97 6.46
CA SER A 244 18.26 7.21 5.31
C SER A 244 18.94 7.63 4.03
N ALA A 245 19.10 6.68 3.12
CA ALA A 245 19.55 6.89 1.75
C ALA A 245 18.59 6.19 0.79
N ASP A 246 18.13 6.92 -0.21
CA ASP A 246 17.23 6.46 -1.26
C ASP A 246 17.85 6.80 -2.60
N ILE A 247 18.35 5.80 -3.32
CA ILE A 247 19.18 5.97 -4.51
C ILE A 247 18.59 5.17 -5.67
N VAL A 248 18.39 5.83 -6.79
CA VAL A 248 17.94 5.22 -8.04
C VAL A 248 19.05 5.39 -9.08
N SER A 249 19.38 4.32 -9.78
CA SER A 249 20.35 4.33 -10.87
C SER A 249 19.72 3.75 -12.13
N ARG A 250 19.98 4.40 -13.26
CA ARG A 250 19.62 3.94 -14.60
C ARG A 250 20.65 4.47 -15.56
N GLU A 251 21.50 3.61 -16.10
CA GLU A 251 22.62 4.01 -16.95
C GLU A 251 22.20 4.98 -18.08
N PRO A 252 22.95 6.10 -18.25
CA PRO A 252 24.17 6.47 -17.53
C PRO A 252 23.93 7.25 -16.22
N ASP A 253 22.70 7.48 -15.83
CA ASP A 253 22.32 8.42 -14.77
C ASP A 253 22.08 7.73 -13.43
N ALA A 254 22.29 8.50 -12.36
CA ALA A 254 21.91 8.14 -11.00
C ALA A 254 21.41 9.37 -10.25
N ALA A 255 20.46 9.18 -9.36
CA ALA A 255 19.99 10.21 -8.45
C ALA A 255 19.71 9.62 -7.08
N GLY A 256 19.80 10.42 -6.05
CA GLY A 256 19.50 9.93 -4.71
C GLY A 256 19.25 11.04 -3.71
N ASN A 257 18.66 10.65 -2.60
CA ASN A 257 18.37 11.48 -1.46
C ASN A 257 18.99 10.85 -0.20
N ILE A 258 19.72 11.64 0.56
CA ILE A 258 20.21 11.26 1.89
C ILE A 258 19.52 12.15 2.91
N ALA A 259 18.93 11.57 3.94
CA ALA A 259 18.25 12.31 4.97
C ALA A 259 18.73 11.92 6.38
N ILE A 260 18.81 12.93 7.25
CA ILE A 260 19.08 12.78 8.68
C ILE A 260 17.82 13.23 9.42
N THR A 261 17.35 12.40 10.33
CA THR A 261 16.09 12.61 11.04
C THR A 261 16.27 12.48 12.55
N PRO A 262 16.62 13.57 13.24
CA PRO A 262 16.52 13.60 14.70
C PRO A 262 15.06 13.60 15.14
N ARG A 263 14.75 12.87 16.23
CA ARG A 263 13.42 12.74 16.81
C ARG A 263 13.46 12.75 18.32
N TYR A 264 12.46 13.38 18.87
CA TYR A 264 12.14 13.34 20.28
C TYR A 264 10.74 12.72 20.44
N ILE A 265 10.65 11.64 21.20
CA ILE A 265 9.41 10.93 21.46
C ILE A 265 9.11 11.01 22.96
N PHE A 266 7.92 11.47 23.28
CA PHE A 266 7.39 11.56 24.64
C PHE A 266 6.04 10.84 24.72
N ASN A 267 5.86 10.06 25.79
CA ASN A 267 4.61 9.35 26.05
C ASN A 267 4.33 9.35 27.56
N ASN A 268 3.20 9.94 27.96
CA ASN A 268 2.74 9.93 29.34
C ASN A 268 1.40 9.18 29.53
N GLY A 269 0.97 8.40 28.53
CA GLY A 269 -0.30 7.69 28.51
C GLY A 269 -1.39 8.45 27.76
N ASP A 270 -1.73 9.68 28.16
CA ASP A 270 -2.76 10.48 27.48
C ASP A 270 -2.20 11.18 26.23
N PHE A 271 -0.97 11.64 26.31
CA PHE A 271 -0.30 12.35 25.22
C PHE A 271 0.89 11.55 24.70
N TYR A 272 0.93 11.44 23.39
CA TYR A 272 2.07 10.94 22.65
C TYR A 272 2.54 12.01 21.69
N PHE A 273 3.79 12.43 21.83
CA PHE A 273 4.47 13.36 20.93
C PHE A 273 5.60 12.63 20.24
N ASP A 274 5.65 12.69 18.94
CA ASP A 274 6.78 12.27 18.11
C ASP A 274 7.18 13.47 17.26
N LEU A 275 8.18 14.19 17.73
CA LEU A 275 8.64 15.44 17.12
C LEU A 275 9.95 15.21 16.42
N GLY A 276 9.94 15.32 15.13
CA GLY A 276 11.13 15.17 14.29
C GLY A 276 11.20 16.22 13.20
N ALA A 277 12.36 16.31 12.64
CA ALA A 277 12.62 17.09 11.43
C ALA A 277 13.56 16.29 10.53
N LYS A 278 13.34 16.37 9.24
CA LYS A 278 14.12 15.65 8.24
C LYS A 278 15.00 16.62 7.49
N LEU A 279 16.31 16.49 7.66
CA LEU A 279 17.32 17.22 6.89
C LEU A 279 17.70 16.34 5.70
N SER A 280 17.26 16.72 4.50
CA SER A 280 17.34 15.92 3.28
C SER A 280 18.19 16.58 2.22
N PHE A 281 19.12 15.83 1.64
CA PHE A 281 20.03 16.28 0.58
C PHE A 281 19.83 15.41 -0.66
N MET A 282 19.45 16.04 -1.77
CA MET A 282 19.28 15.41 -3.07
C MET A 282 20.56 15.58 -3.89
N PHE A 283 20.97 14.54 -4.61
CA PHE A 283 22.08 14.58 -5.56
C PHE A 283 21.72 13.89 -6.88
N ARG A 284 22.43 14.26 -7.95
CA ARG A 284 22.31 13.65 -9.28
C ARG A 284 23.69 13.52 -9.91
N SER A 285 23.87 12.50 -10.75
CA SER A 285 25.13 12.23 -11.46
C SER A 285 25.50 13.29 -12.51
N ASP A 286 24.49 13.98 -13.07
CA ASP A 286 24.66 15.09 -14.03
C ASP A 286 25.12 16.40 -13.37
N GLY A 287 25.35 16.40 -12.06
CA GLY A 287 25.74 17.58 -11.28
C GLY A 287 24.61 18.60 -11.09
N ALA A 288 23.44 18.33 -11.64
CA ALA A 288 22.28 19.18 -11.43
C ALA A 288 21.80 19.05 -9.98
N PHE A 289 21.97 20.11 -9.23
CA PHE A 289 21.36 20.23 -7.91
C PHE A 289 19.88 20.54 -8.10
N TYR A 290 19.00 19.64 -7.58
CA TYR A 290 17.60 19.96 -7.59
C TYR A 290 17.30 21.18 -6.72
N PRO A 291 16.49 22.08 -7.19
CA PRO A 291 15.34 21.91 -8.06
C PRO A 291 15.51 22.53 -9.44
N VAL A 292 14.84 21.90 -10.38
CA VAL A 292 14.62 22.24 -11.75
C VAL A 292 14.94 23.69 -12.13
N ALA A 293 15.82 23.86 -13.12
CA ALA A 293 16.37 25.14 -13.62
C ALA A 293 15.33 26.21 -14.04
N ASN A 294 14.05 25.93 -13.98
CA ASN A 294 12.98 26.81 -14.46
C ASN A 294 12.10 27.44 -13.36
N TYR A 295 12.46 27.29 -12.09
CA TYR A 295 11.70 27.91 -11.01
C TYR A 295 12.51 28.97 -10.27
N PRO A 296 11.99 30.21 -10.16
CA PRO A 296 12.63 31.29 -9.40
C PRO A 296 12.71 31.02 -7.88
N TRP A 297 12.08 29.97 -7.40
CA TRP A 297 12.13 29.47 -6.02
C TRP A 297 13.02 28.23 -5.89
N SER A 298 14.10 28.20 -6.62
CA SER A 298 14.96 27.05 -6.82
C SER A 298 15.73 26.56 -5.59
N PHE A 299 15.72 27.27 -4.49
CA PHE A 299 16.28 26.78 -3.25
C PHE A 299 15.21 26.09 -2.41
N VAL A 300 15.18 24.76 -2.47
CA VAL A 300 14.43 23.98 -1.48
C VAL A 300 15.29 23.94 -0.23
N PHE A 301 14.86 24.64 0.81
CA PHE A 301 15.49 24.48 2.11
C PHE A 301 15.42 23.00 2.49
N PRO A 302 16.53 22.34 2.79
CA PRO A 302 16.60 20.89 2.91
C PRO A 302 15.93 20.35 4.20
N LEU A 303 15.25 21.20 4.95
CA LEU A 303 14.58 20.84 6.19
C LEU A 303 13.08 20.63 5.95
N PHE A 304 12.61 19.44 6.26
CA PHE A 304 11.19 19.06 6.16
C PHE A 304 10.62 18.71 7.53
N PRO A 305 9.35 19.02 7.77
CA PRO A 305 8.69 18.61 9.01
C PRO A 305 8.49 17.09 9.01
N ASP A 306 8.54 16.49 10.20
CA ASP A 306 8.25 15.08 10.41
C ASP A 306 7.78 14.88 11.86
N ALA A 307 6.54 15.28 12.16
CA ALA A 307 6.02 15.33 13.51
C ALA A 307 4.60 14.76 13.60
N ARG A 308 4.31 14.17 14.73
CA ARG A 308 2.97 13.68 15.10
C ARG A 308 2.70 13.92 16.58
N ILE A 309 1.49 14.38 16.85
CA ILE A 309 0.94 14.53 18.20
C ILE A 309 -0.33 13.70 18.27
N THR A 310 -0.47 12.90 19.30
CA THR A 310 -1.68 12.11 19.54
C THR A 310 -2.16 12.37 20.96
N TYR A 311 -3.45 12.57 21.13
CA TYR A 311 -4.13 12.73 22.41
C TYR A 311 -5.18 11.64 22.55
N CYS A 312 -5.06 10.80 23.57
CA CYS A 312 -6.03 9.77 23.94
C CYS A 312 -7.17 10.43 24.70
N LEU A 313 -8.28 10.72 24.01
CA LEU A 313 -9.44 11.35 24.64
C LEU A 313 -10.22 10.34 25.51
N ILE A 314 -10.39 9.14 25.00
CA ILE A 314 -10.98 7.99 25.70
C ILE A 314 -10.07 6.79 25.43
N PRO A 315 -9.45 6.20 26.45
CA PRO A 315 -8.58 5.04 26.28
C PRO A 315 -9.23 3.97 25.42
N ASP A 316 -8.47 3.42 24.49
CA ASP A 316 -8.84 2.39 23.50
C ASP A 316 -10.01 2.73 22.56
N SER A 317 -10.72 3.84 22.78
CA SER A 317 -11.93 4.19 22.03
C SER A 317 -11.74 5.37 21.10
N ILE A 318 -11.09 6.45 21.55
CA ILE A 318 -10.93 7.68 20.77
C ILE A 318 -9.55 8.28 21.01
N ALA A 319 -8.75 8.37 19.98
CA ALA A 319 -7.51 9.14 19.96
C ALA A 319 -7.58 10.19 18.83
N LEU A 320 -7.35 11.44 19.20
CA LEU A 320 -7.19 12.55 18.27
C LEU A 320 -5.72 12.69 17.90
N TYR A 321 -5.43 13.02 16.65
CA TYR A 321 -4.06 13.24 16.25
C TYR A 321 -3.91 14.38 15.24
N ALA A 322 -2.72 14.98 15.28
CA ALA A 322 -2.26 15.90 14.25
C ALA A 322 -0.88 15.42 13.77
N GLN A 323 -0.64 15.49 12.48
CA GLN A 323 0.62 15.08 11.90
C GLN A 323 1.04 16.00 10.76
N VAL A 324 2.33 16.14 10.56
CA VAL A 324 2.91 16.82 9.41
C VAL A 324 4.17 16.06 8.97
N THR A 325 4.26 15.81 7.66
CA THR A 325 5.40 15.13 7.05
C THR A 325 5.84 15.84 5.79
N GLY A 326 7.10 15.66 5.41
CA GLY A 326 7.65 16.17 4.16
C GLY A 326 8.90 15.40 3.73
N GLY A 327 9.43 15.71 2.55
CA GLY A 327 10.65 15.10 2.03
C GLY A 327 10.68 14.94 0.52
N TYR A 328 11.78 14.40 0.02
CA TYR A 328 11.88 13.95 -1.37
C TYR A 328 11.29 12.56 -1.52
N VAL A 329 10.66 12.33 -2.66
CA VAL A 329 10.12 11.03 -3.10
C VAL A 329 10.80 10.68 -4.41
N MET A 330 11.65 9.66 -4.40
CA MET A 330 12.28 9.16 -5.62
C MET A 330 11.23 8.46 -6.49
N ASN A 331 11.09 8.91 -7.74
CA ASN A 331 10.21 8.27 -8.70
C ASN A 331 10.97 7.16 -9.42
N THR A 332 10.36 5.98 -9.53
CA THR A 332 10.99 4.79 -10.11
C THR A 332 10.10 4.20 -11.20
N TYR A 333 10.69 3.53 -12.18
CA TYR A 333 9.92 2.71 -13.12
C TYR A 333 9.18 1.58 -12.43
N GLU A 334 9.78 1.03 -11.38
CA GLU A 334 9.14 0.01 -10.56
C GLU A 334 7.74 0.43 -10.14
N SER A 335 7.58 1.67 -9.65
CA SER A 335 6.28 2.19 -9.18
C SER A 335 5.26 2.39 -10.29
N LEU A 336 5.69 2.63 -11.53
CA LEU A 336 4.80 2.90 -12.67
C LEU A 336 4.37 1.64 -13.42
N VAL A 337 5.26 0.64 -13.52
CA VAL A 337 5.02 -0.63 -14.24
C VAL A 337 3.84 -1.40 -13.66
N GLU A 338 3.66 -1.35 -12.36
CA GLU A 338 2.56 -2.02 -11.66
C GLU A 338 1.21 -1.43 -12.08
N GLU A 339 1.14 -0.10 -12.24
CA GLU A 339 -0.09 0.58 -12.69
C GLU A 339 -0.32 0.34 -14.18
N ASN A 340 0.71 0.52 -14.98
CA ASN A 340 0.64 0.32 -16.43
C ASN A 340 1.94 -0.26 -17.00
N PRO A 341 1.93 -1.52 -17.45
CA PRO A 341 3.10 -2.15 -18.06
C PRO A 341 3.45 -1.59 -19.45
N PHE A 342 2.56 -0.87 -20.12
CA PHE A 342 2.80 -0.27 -21.45
C PHE A 342 3.23 1.19 -21.34
N LEU A 343 4.28 1.45 -20.58
CA LEU A 343 4.84 2.78 -20.43
C LEU A 343 5.48 3.27 -21.73
N ALA A 344 5.34 4.57 -21.99
CA ALA A 344 6.17 5.23 -22.99
C ALA A 344 7.65 5.15 -22.61
N SER A 345 8.51 5.06 -23.62
CA SER A 345 9.96 5.03 -23.40
C SER A 345 10.45 6.30 -22.70
N PHE A 346 11.22 6.12 -21.64
CA PHE A 346 11.88 7.22 -20.94
C PHE A 346 13.34 6.86 -20.71
N ALA A 347 14.24 7.74 -21.10
CA ALA A 347 15.68 7.56 -20.92
C ALA A 347 16.11 8.19 -19.58
N GLY A 348 17.01 7.52 -18.89
CA GLY A 348 17.63 8.03 -17.67
C GLY A 348 16.79 7.86 -16.39
N VAL A 349 17.24 8.47 -15.32
CA VAL A 349 16.57 8.48 -14.01
C VAL A 349 15.46 9.50 -14.00
N MET A 350 14.28 9.12 -13.49
CA MET A 350 13.17 10.05 -13.31
C MET A 350 13.49 11.10 -12.23
N ASP A 351 12.87 12.26 -12.37
CA ASP A 351 12.96 13.31 -11.37
C ASP A 351 12.26 12.92 -10.06
N ALA A 352 12.75 13.43 -8.94
CA ALA A 352 12.09 13.26 -7.66
C ALA A 352 10.90 14.22 -7.51
N SER A 353 9.83 13.74 -6.89
CA SER A 353 8.77 14.59 -6.37
C SER A 353 9.16 15.13 -4.99
N ILE A 354 8.66 16.30 -4.63
CA ILE A 354 8.99 16.95 -3.36
C ILE A 354 7.71 17.21 -2.58
N ASP A 355 7.49 16.46 -1.52
CA ASP A 355 6.47 16.77 -0.54
C ASP A 355 6.97 17.90 0.36
N ARG A 356 6.51 19.13 0.09
CA ARG A 356 6.85 20.29 0.93
C ARG A 356 6.33 20.08 2.33
N TRP A 357 5.07 19.74 2.40
CA TRP A 357 4.40 19.26 3.59
C TRP A 357 3.12 18.50 3.23
N ASN A 358 2.79 17.56 4.07
CA ASN A 358 1.51 16.90 4.12
C ASN A 358 1.05 16.95 5.59
N ALA A 359 0.13 17.87 5.87
CA ALA A 359 -0.40 18.09 7.21
C ALA A 359 -1.81 17.52 7.30
N ALA A 360 -2.10 16.81 8.38
CA ALA A 360 -3.42 16.23 8.63
C ALA A 360 -3.77 16.25 10.11
N ILE A 361 -5.06 16.35 10.38
CA ILE A 361 -5.67 16.09 11.68
C ILE A 361 -6.63 14.93 11.53
N GLY A 362 -6.79 14.14 12.57
CA GLY A 362 -7.67 12.99 12.49
C GLY A 362 -8.11 12.48 13.86
N ALA A 363 -9.06 11.55 13.80
CA ALA A 363 -9.56 10.81 14.93
C ALA A 363 -9.57 9.33 14.57
N ARG A 364 -9.05 8.49 15.46
CA ARG A 364 -9.02 7.05 15.29
C ARG A 364 -9.39 6.36 16.58
N GLY A 365 -9.88 5.16 16.46
CA GLY A 365 -10.18 4.35 17.64
C GLY A 365 -10.98 3.11 17.32
N ASN A 366 -11.37 2.44 18.42
CA ASN A 366 -12.20 1.27 18.39
C ASN A 366 -13.47 1.53 19.22
N VAL A 367 -14.64 1.29 18.60
CA VAL A 367 -15.89 1.26 19.35
C VAL A 367 -16.22 -0.20 19.61
N SER A 368 -15.95 -0.66 20.82
CA SER A 368 -15.94 -2.08 21.15
C SER A 368 -14.83 -2.87 20.42
N SER A 369 -14.72 -4.18 20.69
CA SER A 369 -13.79 -5.09 20.00
C SER A 369 -14.16 -5.35 18.52
N ARG A 370 -15.22 -4.75 18.00
CA ARG A 370 -15.79 -5.10 16.70
C ARG A 370 -15.69 -4.03 15.65
N PHE A 371 -15.61 -2.77 16.04
CA PHE A 371 -15.60 -1.65 15.10
C PHE A 371 -14.36 -0.78 15.30
N HIS A 372 -13.62 -0.57 14.23
CA HIS A 372 -12.50 0.36 14.21
C HIS A 372 -12.70 1.42 13.13
N TYR A 373 -12.10 2.58 13.34
CA TYR A 373 -12.14 3.68 12.39
C TYR A 373 -10.88 4.54 12.49
N ASP A 374 -10.52 5.13 11.37
CA ASP A 374 -9.55 6.22 11.25
C ASP A 374 -10.11 7.24 10.26
N LEU A 375 -10.41 8.43 10.73
CA LEU A 375 -10.86 9.55 9.92
C LEU A 375 -9.81 10.65 9.99
N LYS A 376 -9.36 11.10 8.83
CA LYS A 376 -8.44 12.25 8.76
C LYS A 376 -8.84 13.24 7.68
N VAL A 377 -8.49 14.50 7.94
CA VAL A 377 -8.58 15.60 6.98
C VAL A 377 -7.21 16.24 6.88
N GLY A 378 -6.75 16.49 5.68
CA GLY A 378 -5.41 16.99 5.46
C GLY A 378 -5.28 17.91 4.26
N TYR A 379 -4.12 18.56 4.23
CA TYR A 379 -3.67 19.39 3.13
C TYR A 379 -2.24 19.01 2.76
N ALA A 380 -2.03 18.75 1.48
CA ALA A 380 -0.72 18.43 0.92
C ALA A 380 -0.29 19.48 -0.09
N LEU A 381 0.96 19.91 0.00
CA LEU A 381 1.64 20.72 -0.99
C LEU A 381 2.83 19.93 -1.53
N ARG A 382 2.77 19.60 -2.81
CA ARG A 382 3.83 18.90 -3.54
C ARG A 382 4.35 19.77 -4.67
N THR A 383 5.65 19.74 -4.89
CA THR A 383 6.27 20.30 -6.09
C THR A 383 6.86 19.17 -6.91
N ASN A 384 6.87 19.33 -8.22
CA ASN A 384 7.33 18.32 -9.15
C ASN A 384 6.60 16.98 -8.98
N ALA A 385 5.26 17.03 -8.83
CA ALA A 385 4.45 15.83 -8.62
C ALA A 385 4.36 14.99 -9.89
N LEU A 386 4.75 13.72 -9.82
CA LEU A 386 4.60 12.77 -10.92
C LEU A 386 3.13 12.37 -11.08
N LEU A 387 2.56 12.59 -12.26
CA LEU A 387 1.17 12.29 -12.57
C LEU A 387 1.03 11.70 -13.97
N TRP A 388 -0.02 10.93 -14.19
CA TRP A 388 -0.36 10.41 -15.50
C TRP A 388 -0.89 11.49 -16.43
N GLY A 389 -0.53 11.37 -17.69
CA GLY A 389 -1.02 12.13 -18.82
C GLY A 389 -0.99 11.27 -20.06
N PHE A 390 -0.91 11.88 -21.23
CA PHE A 390 -0.65 11.18 -22.48
C PHE A 390 0.18 12.04 -23.42
N GLY A 391 1.05 11.37 -24.16
CA GLY A 391 1.92 12.00 -25.15
C GLY A 391 1.24 12.21 -26.50
N ALA A 392 1.98 12.81 -27.45
CA ALA A 392 1.53 13.03 -28.81
C ALA A 392 1.20 11.73 -29.58
N ASP A 393 1.82 10.63 -29.19
CA ASP A 393 1.66 9.30 -29.81
C ASP A 393 0.46 8.51 -29.27
N ILE A 394 -0.43 9.17 -28.52
CA ILE A 394 -1.62 8.52 -27.93
C ILE A 394 -1.25 7.36 -27.00
N LEU A 395 -0.08 7.41 -26.38
CA LEU A 395 0.37 6.44 -25.40
C LEU A 395 0.25 7.00 -23.98
N PRO A 396 -0.05 6.15 -22.99
CA PRO A 396 0.04 6.56 -21.60
C PRO A 396 1.44 7.10 -21.32
N ALA A 397 1.49 8.29 -20.79
CA ALA A 397 2.71 8.95 -20.42
C ALA A 397 2.56 9.53 -19.01
N PHE A 398 3.64 9.88 -18.40
CA PHE A 398 3.64 10.63 -17.16
C PHE A 398 4.32 11.98 -17.35
N GLY A 399 4.05 12.89 -16.47
CA GLY A 399 4.66 14.20 -16.46
C GLY A 399 4.72 14.76 -15.04
N TYR A 400 5.39 15.87 -14.92
CA TYR A 400 5.58 16.53 -13.64
C TYR A 400 4.71 17.78 -13.54
N ALA A 401 3.85 17.80 -12.52
CA ALA A 401 3.13 19.00 -12.13
C ALA A 401 4.06 19.86 -11.25
N PRO A 402 4.45 21.06 -11.71
CA PRO A 402 5.40 21.90 -10.97
C PRO A 402 4.92 22.25 -9.58
N LYS A 403 3.62 22.48 -9.45
CA LYS A 403 2.97 22.77 -8.18
C LYS A 403 1.64 22.03 -8.10
N TYR A 404 1.47 21.33 -7.01
CA TYR A 404 0.31 20.50 -6.74
C TYR A 404 -0.17 20.74 -5.31
N HIS A 405 -1.40 21.21 -5.18
CA HIS A 405 -2.08 21.40 -3.91
C HIS A 405 -3.22 20.41 -3.79
N MET A 406 -3.43 19.84 -2.64
CA MET A 406 -4.52 18.91 -2.41
C MET A 406 -5.07 19.06 -1.01
N VAL A 407 -6.37 19.27 -0.90
CA VAL A 407 -7.14 19.01 0.33
C VAL A 407 -7.74 17.63 0.20
N TYR A 408 -7.70 16.85 1.27
CA TYR A 408 -8.27 15.51 1.27
C TYR A 408 -8.94 15.17 2.61
N SER A 409 -9.92 14.29 2.54
CA SER A 409 -10.49 13.59 3.68
C SER A 409 -10.43 12.09 3.38
N GLU A 410 -10.01 11.30 4.34
CA GLU A 410 -9.86 9.86 4.22
C GLU A 410 -10.50 9.19 5.41
N LEU A 411 -11.35 8.22 5.15
CA LEU A 411 -12.01 7.38 6.14
C LEU A 411 -11.64 5.93 5.87
N GLU A 412 -11.10 5.30 6.87
CA GLU A 412 -10.89 3.87 6.92
C GLU A 412 -11.72 3.32 8.08
N THR A 413 -12.47 2.27 7.83
CA THR A 413 -13.35 1.69 8.85
C THR A 413 -13.53 0.20 8.62
N GLY A 414 -13.70 -0.54 9.71
CA GLY A 414 -13.98 -1.95 9.65
C GLY A 414 -14.86 -2.44 10.80
N TRP A 415 -15.64 -3.44 10.49
CA TRP A 415 -16.52 -4.14 11.40
C TRP A 415 -16.19 -5.63 11.39
N LYS A 416 -15.88 -6.20 12.55
CA LYS A 416 -15.65 -7.64 12.73
C LYS A 416 -16.63 -8.20 13.76
N GLY A 417 -17.79 -8.62 13.26
CA GLY A 417 -18.80 -9.31 14.08
C GLY A 417 -18.65 -10.83 13.99
N ASP A 418 -19.53 -11.55 14.70
CA ASP A 418 -19.49 -13.02 14.74
C ASP A 418 -19.82 -13.65 13.38
N ARG A 419 -20.64 -12.96 12.57
CA ARG A 419 -21.10 -13.45 11.28
C ARG A 419 -20.82 -12.48 10.13
N ILE A 420 -20.65 -11.21 10.40
CA ILE A 420 -20.43 -10.18 9.38
C ILE A 420 -19.07 -9.54 9.62
N GLU A 421 -18.26 -9.53 8.57
CA GLU A 421 -17.04 -8.75 8.46
C GLU A 421 -17.27 -7.72 7.36
N ALA A 422 -16.95 -6.47 7.62
CA ALA A 422 -17.06 -5.40 6.66
C ALA A 422 -15.88 -4.45 6.82
N ASP A 423 -15.29 -4.03 5.72
CA ASP A 423 -14.26 -3.01 5.66
C ASP A 423 -14.57 -2.02 4.55
N ALA A 424 -14.22 -0.77 4.78
CA ALA A 424 -14.35 0.28 3.79
C ALA A 424 -13.23 1.29 3.92
N HIS A 425 -12.75 1.74 2.77
CA HIS A 425 -11.78 2.81 2.63
C HIS A 425 -12.31 3.82 1.62
N VAL A 426 -12.42 5.07 2.03
CA VAL A 426 -13.00 6.15 1.22
C VAL A 426 -12.07 7.36 1.28
N ILE A 427 -11.76 7.91 0.11
CA ILE A 427 -10.98 9.13 -0.02
C ILE A 427 -11.78 10.14 -0.83
N PHE A 428 -11.98 11.29 -0.26
CA PHE A 428 -12.44 12.48 -0.95
C PHE A 428 -11.29 13.47 -1.05
N ARG A 429 -11.02 14.00 -2.25
CA ARG A 429 -9.92 14.94 -2.46
C ARG A 429 -10.25 15.99 -3.51
N LYS A 430 -9.73 17.18 -3.29
CA LYS A 430 -9.73 18.25 -4.29
C LYS A 430 -8.29 18.69 -4.52
N ALA A 431 -7.85 18.50 -5.76
CA ALA A 431 -6.50 18.87 -6.17
C ALA A 431 -6.55 20.09 -7.10
N TRP A 432 -5.51 20.91 -7.01
CA TRP A 432 -5.25 22.03 -7.93
C TRP A 432 -3.84 21.84 -8.49
N LEU A 433 -3.77 21.77 -9.80
CA LEU A 433 -2.55 21.54 -10.57
C LEU A 433 -2.21 22.83 -11.32
N GLN A 434 -0.93 23.14 -11.36
CA GLN A 434 -0.44 24.20 -12.25
C GLN A 434 -0.35 23.69 -13.70
N GLU A 435 -0.07 22.40 -13.90
CA GLU A 435 -0.03 21.73 -15.20
C GLU A 435 -1.35 21.00 -15.46
N ASN A 436 -2.14 21.52 -16.39
CA ASN A 436 -3.47 21.03 -16.68
C ASN A 436 -3.53 19.92 -17.76
N ARG A 437 -2.39 19.53 -18.34
CA ARG A 437 -2.30 18.39 -19.27
C ARG A 437 -2.27 17.05 -18.57
N LEU A 438 -2.01 17.06 -17.25
CA LEU A 438 -1.94 15.87 -16.42
C LEU A 438 -3.28 15.61 -15.74
N PHE A 439 -3.60 14.34 -15.53
CA PHE A 439 -4.82 13.96 -14.84
C PHE A 439 -4.68 14.18 -13.34
N ALA A 440 -5.52 15.03 -12.80
CA ALA A 440 -5.68 15.14 -11.36
C ALA A 440 -6.14 13.80 -10.76
N PRO A 441 -5.82 13.49 -9.51
CA PRO A 441 -6.42 12.35 -8.81
C PRO A 441 -7.95 12.47 -8.81
N PRO A 442 -8.69 11.33 -8.74
CA PRO A 442 -10.14 11.36 -8.69
C PRO A 442 -10.62 12.12 -7.45
N VAL A 443 -11.71 12.86 -7.57
CA VAL A 443 -12.30 13.61 -6.45
C VAL A 443 -12.79 12.67 -5.36
N PHE A 444 -13.41 11.57 -5.76
CA PHE A 444 -13.85 10.51 -4.86
C PHE A 444 -13.27 9.18 -5.33
N GLN A 445 -12.78 8.40 -4.38
CA GLN A 445 -12.33 7.04 -4.59
C GLN A 445 -12.70 6.23 -3.35
N GLY A 446 -13.24 5.03 -3.56
CA GLY A 446 -13.63 4.19 -2.45
C GLY A 446 -13.59 2.72 -2.78
N SER A 447 -13.31 1.93 -1.77
CA SER A 447 -13.42 0.48 -1.81
C SER A 447 -14.18 0.01 -0.57
N ALA A 448 -14.93 -1.07 -0.72
CA ALA A 448 -15.63 -1.70 0.39
C ALA A 448 -15.74 -3.20 0.15
N ARG A 449 -15.74 -3.94 1.24
CA ARG A 449 -15.96 -5.39 1.24
C ARG A 449 -16.89 -5.75 2.38
N VAL A 450 -17.85 -6.60 2.11
CA VAL A 450 -18.74 -7.17 3.12
C VAL A 450 -18.78 -8.68 2.95
N VAL A 451 -18.50 -9.42 4.01
CA VAL A 451 -18.47 -10.88 4.02
C VAL A 451 -19.39 -11.39 5.12
N TYR A 452 -20.25 -12.32 4.77
CA TYR A 452 -21.04 -13.06 5.71
C TYR A 452 -20.45 -14.46 5.95
N ASN A 453 -20.34 -14.85 7.21
CA ASN A 453 -19.75 -16.11 7.66
C ASN A 453 -20.82 -17.02 8.28
N TRP A 454 -21.15 -18.11 7.61
CA TRP A 454 -22.07 -19.14 8.13
C TRP A 454 -21.30 -20.18 8.95
N GLY A 455 -21.14 -19.92 10.24
CA GLY A 455 -20.58 -20.89 11.18
C GLY A 455 -19.17 -21.35 10.87
N GLY A 456 -18.34 -20.52 10.22
CA GLY A 456 -16.94 -20.83 9.89
C GLY A 456 -16.75 -21.79 8.73
N ARG A 457 -17.84 -22.28 8.10
CA ARG A 457 -17.74 -23.20 6.97
C ARG A 457 -17.97 -22.56 5.62
N ILE A 458 -18.88 -21.60 5.55
CA ILE A 458 -19.22 -20.89 4.31
C ILE A 458 -19.02 -19.41 4.58
N ARG A 459 -18.25 -18.78 3.73
CA ARG A 459 -18.10 -17.31 3.69
C ARG A 459 -18.53 -16.85 2.30
N ALA A 460 -19.40 -15.87 2.23
CA ALA A 460 -19.79 -15.25 0.97
C ALA A 460 -19.83 -13.75 1.14
N GLY A 461 -19.42 -13.03 0.12
CA GLY A 461 -19.33 -11.59 0.21
C GLY A 461 -19.35 -10.90 -1.13
N VAL A 462 -19.41 -9.58 -1.02
CA VAL A 462 -19.36 -8.65 -2.13
C VAL A 462 -18.22 -7.67 -1.94
N THR A 463 -17.62 -7.26 -3.05
CA THR A 463 -16.57 -6.23 -3.08
C THR A 463 -17.01 -5.10 -3.99
N PHE A 464 -16.63 -3.91 -3.63
CA PHE A 464 -16.83 -2.68 -4.37
C PHE A 464 -15.51 -1.94 -4.46
N ASP A 465 -15.15 -1.47 -5.66
CA ASP A 465 -14.06 -0.50 -5.90
C ASP A 465 -14.58 0.52 -6.92
N GLY A 466 -14.34 1.79 -6.69
CA GLY A 466 -14.83 2.81 -7.60
C GLY A 466 -14.14 4.16 -7.43
N GLN A 467 -14.17 4.91 -8.50
CA GLN A 467 -13.69 6.30 -8.49
C GLN A 467 -14.49 7.17 -9.44
N THR A 468 -14.46 8.48 -9.17
CA THR A 468 -15.02 9.49 -10.07
C THR A 468 -14.13 9.73 -11.28
N GLU A 469 -14.68 10.37 -12.27
CA GLU A 469 -13.98 10.87 -13.45
C GLU A 469 -12.76 11.72 -13.08
N ARG A 470 -11.71 11.61 -13.92
CA ARG A 470 -10.51 12.45 -13.83
C ARG A 470 -10.36 13.26 -15.10
N THR A 471 -10.17 14.55 -14.95
CA THR A 471 -10.10 15.47 -16.09
C THR A 471 -8.70 16.06 -16.26
N ALA A 472 -8.33 16.25 -17.51
CA ALA A 472 -7.19 17.02 -17.96
C ALA A 472 -7.63 17.89 -19.17
N THR A 473 -6.84 18.87 -19.59
CA THR A 473 -7.18 19.74 -20.72
C THR A 473 -7.44 18.97 -22.01
N LEU A 474 -6.72 17.87 -22.21
CA LEU A 474 -6.79 17.08 -23.44
C LEU A 474 -7.84 15.97 -23.41
N GLY A 475 -8.47 15.72 -22.26
CA GLY A 475 -9.50 14.70 -22.17
C GLY A 475 -9.90 14.33 -20.77
N SER A 476 -10.94 13.51 -20.66
CA SER A 476 -11.49 13.01 -19.41
C SER A 476 -11.47 11.49 -19.39
N LEU A 477 -10.84 10.93 -18.36
CA LEU A 477 -10.92 9.51 -18.05
C LEU A 477 -12.21 9.23 -17.28
N PRO A 478 -13.08 8.34 -17.75
CA PRO A 478 -14.36 8.08 -17.10
C PRO A 478 -14.16 7.51 -15.69
N GLY A 479 -15.07 7.83 -14.81
CA GLY A 479 -15.22 7.13 -13.54
C GLY A 479 -15.67 5.69 -13.75
N TYR A 480 -15.48 4.84 -12.75
CA TYR A 480 -15.90 3.45 -12.83
C TYR A 480 -16.39 2.92 -11.48
N VAL A 481 -17.13 1.81 -11.57
CA VAL A 481 -17.54 0.99 -10.44
C VAL A 481 -17.21 -0.46 -10.78
N ASP A 482 -16.31 -1.07 -10.02
CA ASP A 482 -16.00 -2.51 -10.07
C ASP A 482 -16.74 -3.21 -8.93
N LEU A 483 -17.73 -4.02 -9.31
CA LEU A 483 -18.43 -4.90 -8.38
C LEU A 483 -17.86 -6.30 -8.51
N GLY A 484 -17.60 -6.92 -7.36
CA GLY A 484 -17.13 -8.29 -7.28
C GLY A 484 -17.92 -9.12 -6.29
N VAL A 485 -17.77 -10.43 -6.41
CA VAL A 485 -18.33 -11.43 -5.48
C VAL A 485 -17.23 -12.39 -5.07
N LEU A 486 -17.33 -12.88 -3.86
CA LEU A 486 -16.43 -13.91 -3.34
C LEU A 486 -17.25 -14.96 -2.56
N GLY A 487 -16.83 -16.19 -2.65
CA GLY A 487 -17.36 -17.30 -1.88
C GLY A 487 -16.23 -18.23 -1.45
N ASP A 488 -16.27 -18.71 -0.23
CA ASP A 488 -15.32 -19.67 0.33
C ASP A 488 -16.08 -20.75 1.08
N PHE A 489 -15.75 -22.00 0.82
CA PHE A 489 -16.31 -23.16 1.46
C PHE A 489 -15.22 -24.02 2.07
N GLN A 490 -15.16 -24.09 3.40
CA GLN A 490 -14.25 -24.95 4.14
C GLN A 490 -14.82 -26.35 4.25
N TYR A 491 -14.37 -27.26 3.40
CA TYR A 491 -14.84 -28.66 3.40
C TYR A 491 -14.29 -29.45 4.58
N THR A 492 -12.97 -29.38 4.82
CA THR A 492 -12.31 -29.94 6.00
C THR A 492 -11.39 -28.88 6.63
N ARG A 493 -10.76 -29.16 7.75
CA ARG A 493 -9.75 -28.25 8.32
C ARG A 493 -8.56 -28.00 7.38
N LYS A 494 -8.32 -28.90 6.42
CA LYS A 494 -7.18 -28.86 5.50
C LYS A 494 -7.57 -28.49 4.08
N LEU A 495 -8.81 -28.68 3.66
CA LEU A 495 -9.26 -28.49 2.29
C LEU A 495 -10.43 -27.51 2.25
N GLY A 496 -10.31 -26.48 1.45
CA GLY A 496 -11.36 -25.51 1.13
C GLY A 496 -11.48 -25.29 -0.37
N PHE A 497 -12.62 -24.78 -0.80
CA PHE A 497 -12.92 -24.38 -2.17
C PHE A 497 -13.37 -22.93 -2.18
N TRP A 498 -13.06 -22.22 -3.23
CA TRP A 498 -13.42 -20.83 -3.34
C TRP A 498 -13.85 -20.44 -4.75
N ILE A 499 -14.62 -19.38 -4.84
CA ILE A 499 -15.02 -18.72 -6.07
C ILE A 499 -14.88 -17.23 -5.90
N LYS A 500 -14.42 -16.54 -6.94
CA LYS A 500 -14.41 -15.09 -7.02
C LYS A 500 -14.81 -14.62 -8.40
N GLY A 501 -15.46 -13.48 -8.46
CA GLY A 501 -15.81 -12.78 -9.68
C GLY A 501 -15.58 -11.29 -9.51
N GLY A 502 -15.27 -10.59 -10.57
CA GLY A 502 -15.09 -9.14 -10.56
C GLY A 502 -15.45 -8.52 -11.88
N ASN A 503 -15.49 -7.20 -11.87
CA ASN A 503 -16.04 -6.38 -12.94
C ASN A 503 -17.39 -6.90 -13.45
N LEU A 504 -18.30 -7.21 -12.52
CA LEU A 504 -19.60 -7.78 -12.85
C LEU A 504 -20.46 -6.86 -13.73
N LEU A 505 -20.19 -5.57 -13.72
CA LEU A 505 -20.83 -4.60 -14.61
C LEU A 505 -20.22 -4.56 -16.01
N ASN A 506 -19.15 -5.33 -16.25
CA ASN A 506 -18.41 -5.39 -17.51
C ASN A 506 -18.00 -4.02 -18.05
N GLN A 507 -17.60 -3.12 -17.18
CA GLN A 507 -17.13 -1.79 -17.56
C GLN A 507 -15.70 -1.85 -18.13
N ALA A 508 -15.39 -0.95 -19.06
CA ALA A 508 -14.01 -0.71 -19.50
C ALA A 508 -13.29 0.19 -18.48
N ILE A 509 -12.80 -0.41 -17.42
CA ILE A 509 -12.13 0.28 -16.33
C ILE A 509 -10.79 0.83 -16.81
N GLN A 510 -10.62 2.15 -16.75
CA GLN A 510 -9.39 2.83 -17.14
C GLN A 510 -8.77 3.55 -15.95
N ARG A 511 -7.68 3.00 -15.43
CA ARG A 511 -6.89 3.66 -14.38
C ARG A 511 -5.87 4.63 -14.98
N VAL A 512 -5.42 4.33 -16.18
CA VAL A 512 -4.51 5.16 -16.99
C VAL A 512 -5.08 5.32 -18.39
N PRO A 513 -4.71 6.39 -19.13
CA PRO A 513 -5.19 6.61 -20.49
C PRO A 513 -4.92 5.41 -21.41
N PHE A 514 -5.83 5.13 -22.34
CA PHE A 514 -5.71 4.12 -23.39
C PHE A 514 -5.47 2.67 -22.91
N TYR A 515 -5.59 2.41 -21.64
CA TYR A 515 -5.46 1.06 -21.09
C TYR A 515 -6.71 0.67 -20.33
N ALA A 516 -7.53 -0.18 -20.93
CA ALA A 516 -8.66 -0.79 -20.25
C ALA A 516 -8.21 -2.06 -19.53
N GLU A 517 -8.67 -2.22 -18.31
CA GLU A 517 -8.52 -3.48 -17.59
C GLU A 517 -9.39 -4.58 -18.22
N LYS A 518 -9.17 -5.83 -17.80
CA LYS A 518 -10.00 -6.97 -18.17
C LYS A 518 -11.48 -6.73 -17.89
N GLY A 519 -12.35 -7.27 -18.74
CA GLY A 519 -13.80 -7.28 -18.53
C GLY A 519 -14.23 -8.20 -17.38
N VAL A 520 -15.51 -8.60 -17.38
CA VAL A 520 -16.04 -9.54 -16.39
C VAL A 520 -15.24 -10.83 -16.34
N TYR A 521 -14.99 -11.31 -15.14
CA TYR A 521 -14.27 -12.57 -14.93
C TYR A 521 -14.79 -13.34 -13.72
N PHE A 522 -14.59 -14.66 -13.77
CA PHE A 522 -14.85 -15.57 -12.66
C PHE A 522 -13.67 -16.53 -12.52
N THR A 523 -13.33 -16.86 -11.30
CA THR A 523 -12.29 -17.85 -10.98
C THR A 523 -12.81 -18.78 -9.90
N ILE A 524 -12.56 -20.07 -10.04
CA ILE A 524 -12.82 -21.09 -9.03
C ILE A 524 -11.52 -21.75 -8.64
N GLY A 525 -11.40 -22.15 -7.41
CA GLY A 525 -10.16 -22.76 -6.93
C GLY A 525 -10.34 -23.61 -5.70
N ALA A 526 -9.23 -24.24 -5.34
CA ALA A 526 -9.12 -25.04 -4.12
C ALA A 526 -7.90 -24.62 -3.30
N ARG A 527 -8.02 -24.76 -2.00
CA ARG A 527 -6.99 -24.46 -1.02
C ARG A 527 -6.71 -25.67 -0.17
N LEU A 528 -5.43 -26.00 -0.01
CA LEU A 528 -4.93 -27.12 0.80
C LEU A 528 -3.96 -26.58 1.85
N ILE A 529 -4.14 -27.02 3.10
CA ILE A 529 -3.33 -26.65 4.26
C ILE A 529 -2.80 -27.96 4.88
N LEU A 530 -1.47 -28.17 4.91
CA LEU A 530 -0.81 -29.37 5.42
C LEU A 530 0.11 -29.07 6.60
#